data_9d8a1b3368e8e53183d0683b9c5c94dd
#
_entry.id   9d8a1b3368e8e53183d0683b9c5c94dd
#
_cell.length_a   1.000
_cell.length_b   1.000
_cell.length_c   1.000
_cell.angle_alpha   90.00
_cell.angle_beta   90.00
_cell.angle_gamma   90.00
#
_symmetry.space_group_name_H-M   'P 1'
#
loop_
_entity.id
_entity.type
_entity.pdbx_description
1 polymer ?
#
loop_
_entity_poly.entity_id
_entity_poly.type
_entity_poly.pdbx_seq_one_letter_code
_entity_poly.pdbx_strand_id
1 'polypeptide(L)'
;MPGRLWRTVSTPTLLALRSLLMNNALLSKAANEARGLAMDAVHKCSSGHLGLPLGAAEIGAVLFGQALQCDPADPKWLNRDRFILSAGHGSMFIYSWLHLSGYAVSIDDVSKFRVLHSITPGHPEFHETPGVECTTGPLGQGVGNAVGYALSGKMAAAKYNTDAHKIIDSHVIALAGDGCLQEGVAREAASFAAHNGL
;
A
#
# COMPACT_ATOMS: atom_id res chain seq x y z
N MET A 1 6.19 -38.22 18.44
CA MET A 1 6.78 -37.14 17.63
C MET A 1 6.12 -37.13 16.27
N PRO A 2 5.31 -36.15 15.87
CA PRO A 2 4.77 -36.05 14.51
C PRO A 2 5.71 -35.21 13.66
N GLY A 3 6.02 -35.74 12.47
CA GLY A 3 6.94 -35.17 11.51
C GLY A 3 6.45 -33.82 10.97
N ARG A 4 7.39 -32.91 10.80
CA ARG A 4 7.20 -31.65 10.09
C ARG A 4 6.96 -31.95 8.60
N LEU A 5 5.73 -31.72 8.16
CA LEU A 5 5.42 -31.65 6.73
C LEU A 5 6.08 -30.37 6.14
N TRP A 6 7.26 -30.54 5.57
CA TRP A 6 7.80 -29.54 4.66
C TRP A 6 6.90 -29.53 3.43
N ARG A 7 6.19 -28.42 3.21
CA ARG A 7 5.58 -28.19 1.90
C ARG A 7 6.72 -28.13 0.90
N THR A 8 6.81 -29.13 0.03
CA THR A 8 7.68 -29.09 -1.15
C THR A 8 7.21 -27.92 -2.02
N VAL A 9 8.02 -26.88 -2.10
CA VAL A 9 7.85 -25.84 -3.10
C VAL A 9 8.04 -26.50 -4.44
N SER A 10 6.95 -26.74 -5.16
CA SER A 10 7.01 -27.29 -6.53
C SER A 10 7.78 -26.29 -7.41
N THR A 11 8.80 -26.78 -8.10
CA THR A 11 9.51 -25.99 -9.11
C THR A 11 8.49 -25.46 -10.12
N PRO A 12 8.44 -24.14 -10.36
CA PRO A 12 7.45 -23.60 -11.29
C PRO A 12 7.70 -24.18 -12.68
N THR A 13 6.63 -24.62 -13.33
CA THR A 13 6.69 -25.13 -14.70
C THR A 13 7.13 -24.01 -15.67
N LEU A 14 7.68 -24.36 -16.82
CA LEU A 14 8.08 -23.38 -17.86
C LEU A 14 6.94 -22.41 -18.24
N LEU A 15 5.69 -22.86 -18.14
CA LEU A 15 4.49 -22.03 -18.35
C LEU A 15 4.32 -20.98 -17.24
N ALA A 16 4.57 -21.35 -15.98
CA ALA A 16 4.52 -20.44 -14.84
C ALA A 16 5.65 -19.42 -14.89
N LEU A 17 6.85 -19.82 -15.32
CA LEU A 17 7.97 -18.92 -15.57
C LEU A 17 7.69 -17.94 -16.73
N ARG A 18 7.05 -18.40 -17.82
CA ARG A 18 6.62 -17.53 -18.92
C ARG A 18 5.53 -16.56 -18.48
N SER A 19 4.57 -16.99 -17.67
CA SER A 19 3.53 -16.13 -17.06
C SER A 19 4.14 -15.06 -16.15
N LEU A 20 5.14 -15.42 -15.34
CA LEU A 20 5.90 -14.48 -14.51
C LEU A 20 6.70 -13.46 -15.33
N LEU A 21 7.33 -13.89 -16.45
CA LEU A 21 8.07 -12.98 -17.34
C LEU A 21 7.14 -12.02 -18.11
N MET A 22 5.98 -12.50 -18.57
CA MET A 22 4.96 -11.62 -19.18
C MET A 22 4.39 -10.63 -18.17
N ASN A 23 4.27 -11.03 -16.90
CA ASN A 23 3.77 -10.18 -15.83
C ASN A 23 4.76 -9.03 -15.50
N ASN A 24 6.07 -9.28 -15.54
CA ASN A 24 7.10 -8.26 -15.31
C ASN A 24 7.05 -7.13 -16.36
N ALA A 25 6.79 -7.44 -17.63
CA ALA A 25 6.65 -6.43 -18.67
C ALA A 25 5.41 -5.53 -18.44
N LEU A 26 4.30 -6.13 -18.00
CA LEU A 26 3.10 -5.40 -17.64
C LEU A 26 3.30 -4.54 -16.39
N LEU A 27 3.99 -5.07 -15.37
CA LEU A 27 4.31 -4.31 -14.16
C LEU A 27 5.22 -3.12 -14.47
N SER A 28 6.23 -3.30 -15.33
CA SER A 28 7.10 -2.20 -15.78
C SER A 28 6.32 -1.14 -16.55
N LYS A 29 5.37 -1.55 -17.39
CA LYS A 29 4.48 -0.62 -18.08
C LYS A 29 3.61 0.14 -17.08
N ALA A 30 2.97 -0.54 -16.15
CA ALA A 30 2.15 0.08 -15.12
C ALA A 30 2.95 1.06 -14.25
N ALA A 31 4.20 0.73 -13.89
CA ALA A 31 5.10 1.63 -13.19
C ALA A 31 5.36 2.93 -13.98
N ASN A 32 5.56 2.82 -15.29
CA ASN A 32 5.76 4.01 -16.14
C ASN A 32 4.47 4.83 -16.29
N GLU A 33 3.31 4.20 -16.39
CA GLU A 33 2.02 4.92 -16.39
C GLU A 33 1.81 5.66 -15.06
N ALA A 34 2.09 5.03 -13.92
CA ALA A 34 2.00 5.67 -12.60
C ALA A 34 2.93 6.89 -12.49
N ARG A 35 4.16 6.81 -13.06
CA ARG A 35 5.08 7.96 -13.16
C ARG A 35 4.49 9.08 -13.99
N GLY A 36 3.95 8.75 -15.17
CA GLY A 36 3.30 9.69 -16.06
C GLY A 36 2.17 10.46 -15.37
N LEU A 37 1.25 9.72 -14.74
CA LEU A 37 0.15 10.30 -13.97
C LEU A 37 0.63 11.27 -12.87
N ALA A 38 1.68 10.90 -12.14
CA ALA A 38 2.23 11.75 -11.09
C ALA A 38 2.88 13.02 -11.65
N MET A 39 3.64 12.91 -12.75
CA MET A 39 4.27 14.06 -13.41
C MET A 39 3.22 15.03 -13.95
N ASP A 40 2.21 14.52 -14.63
CA ASP A 40 1.16 15.34 -15.24
C ASP A 40 0.33 16.08 -14.18
N ALA A 41 -0.06 15.36 -13.10
CA ALA A 41 -0.86 15.96 -12.02
C ALA A 41 -0.07 17.06 -11.27
N VAL A 42 1.20 16.79 -10.91
CA VAL A 42 2.06 17.78 -10.23
C VAL A 42 2.37 18.97 -11.15
N HIS A 43 2.61 18.72 -12.44
CA HIS A 43 2.81 19.79 -13.41
C HIS A 43 1.57 20.68 -13.53
N LYS A 44 0.40 20.06 -13.66
CA LYS A 44 -0.87 20.78 -13.83
C LYS A 44 -1.18 21.70 -12.65
N CYS A 45 -0.98 21.25 -11.42
CA CYS A 45 -1.23 22.09 -10.24
C CYS A 45 -0.02 22.94 -9.81
N SER A 46 1.12 22.82 -10.49
CA SER A 46 2.38 23.50 -10.18
C SER A 46 2.84 23.33 -8.73
N SER A 47 2.48 22.22 -8.09
CA SER A 47 2.78 21.94 -6.69
C SER A 47 2.76 20.43 -6.43
N GLY A 48 3.69 19.92 -5.64
CA GLY A 48 3.73 18.52 -5.24
C GLY A 48 5.14 17.96 -5.13
N HIS A 49 5.23 16.68 -4.78
CA HIS A 49 6.49 15.97 -4.59
C HIS A 49 6.58 14.83 -5.60
N LEU A 50 7.61 14.83 -6.41
CA LEU A 50 7.83 13.80 -7.46
C LEU A 50 8.80 12.70 -7.04
N GLY A 51 9.66 12.93 -6.05
CA GLY A 51 10.71 11.99 -5.68
C GLY A 51 10.20 10.58 -5.40
N LEU A 52 9.22 10.45 -4.51
CA LEU A 52 8.65 9.16 -4.15
C LEU A 52 7.82 8.51 -5.28
N PRO A 53 6.87 9.20 -5.93
CA PRO A 53 6.13 8.62 -7.05
C PRO A 53 7.01 8.09 -8.18
N LEU A 54 8.11 8.77 -8.47
CA LEU A 54 9.05 8.35 -9.52
C LEU A 54 9.96 7.22 -9.06
N GLY A 55 10.53 7.36 -7.84
CA GLY A 55 11.53 6.42 -7.33
C GLY A 55 10.96 5.09 -6.83
N ALA A 56 9.70 5.07 -6.39
CA ALA A 56 9.05 3.89 -5.83
C ALA A 56 8.03 3.24 -6.78
N ALA A 57 7.97 3.63 -8.05
CA ALA A 57 6.94 3.15 -8.98
C ALA A 57 6.96 1.62 -9.13
N GLU A 58 8.11 0.97 -9.20
CA GLU A 58 8.21 -0.49 -9.27
C GLU A 58 7.73 -1.17 -7.99
N ILE A 59 7.97 -0.56 -6.83
CA ILE A 59 7.42 -1.04 -5.54
C ILE A 59 5.89 -1.03 -5.62
N GLY A 60 5.30 0.07 -6.11
CA GLY A 60 3.86 0.18 -6.30
C GLY A 60 3.32 -0.85 -7.29
N ALA A 61 4.02 -1.10 -8.40
CA ALA A 61 3.63 -2.10 -9.38
C ALA A 61 3.55 -3.51 -8.78
N VAL A 62 4.53 -3.89 -7.96
CA VAL A 62 4.52 -5.19 -7.28
C VAL A 62 3.44 -5.23 -6.20
N LEU A 63 3.32 -4.20 -5.39
CA LEU A 63 2.34 -4.16 -4.30
C LEU A 63 0.91 -4.23 -4.85
N PHE A 64 0.51 -3.26 -5.66
CA PHE A 64 -0.87 -3.16 -6.16
C PHE A 64 -1.18 -4.14 -7.30
N GLY A 65 -0.17 -4.60 -8.03
CA GLY A 65 -0.35 -5.54 -9.13
C GLY A 65 -0.32 -7.01 -8.72
N GLN A 66 0.32 -7.37 -7.60
CA GLN A 66 0.54 -8.79 -7.25
C GLN A 66 0.46 -9.13 -5.77
N ALA A 67 0.91 -8.24 -4.87
CA ALA A 67 1.14 -8.62 -3.48
C ALA A 67 -0.04 -8.33 -2.57
N LEU A 68 -0.71 -7.17 -2.75
CA LEU A 68 -1.82 -6.76 -1.90
C LEU A 68 -3.09 -7.56 -2.21
N GLN A 69 -3.68 -8.13 -1.20
CA GLN A 69 -5.02 -8.71 -1.24
C GLN A 69 -6.04 -7.60 -0.95
N CYS A 70 -6.64 -7.07 -1.99
CA CYS A 70 -7.61 -5.99 -1.89
C CYS A 70 -8.74 -6.21 -2.91
N ASP A 71 -9.88 -5.57 -2.65
CA ASP A 71 -10.99 -5.52 -3.60
C ASP A 71 -11.34 -4.04 -3.88
N PRO A 72 -10.99 -3.51 -5.06
CA PRO A 72 -11.32 -2.12 -5.40
C PRO A 72 -12.82 -1.83 -5.43
N ALA A 73 -13.68 -2.84 -5.64
CA ALA A 73 -15.13 -2.71 -5.59
C ALA A 73 -15.68 -2.68 -4.16
N ASP A 74 -14.95 -3.28 -3.20
CA ASP A 74 -15.24 -3.19 -1.77
C ASP A 74 -13.99 -2.72 -0.99
N PRO A 75 -13.64 -1.43 -1.06
CA PRO A 75 -12.46 -0.89 -0.39
C PRO A 75 -12.54 -0.95 1.15
N LYS A 76 -13.67 -1.39 1.70
CA LYS A 76 -13.89 -1.58 3.14
C LYS A 76 -13.93 -3.06 3.55
N TRP A 77 -13.65 -3.99 2.64
CA TRP A 77 -13.57 -5.41 2.95
C TRP A 77 -12.73 -5.66 4.21
N LEU A 78 -13.27 -6.39 5.16
CA LEU A 78 -12.70 -6.50 6.51
C LEU A 78 -11.27 -7.07 6.50
N ASN A 79 -11.06 -8.15 5.74
CA ASN A 79 -9.77 -8.89 5.71
C ASN A 79 -8.85 -8.46 4.55
N ARG A 80 -9.04 -7.25 4.01
CA ARG A 80 -8.12 -6.70 3.01
C ARG A 80 -6.76 -6.40 3.63
N ASP A 81 -5.71 -6.52 2.86
CA ASP A 81 -4.43 -5.95 3.24
C ASP A 81 -4.51 -4.42 3.32
N ARG A 82 -3.75 -3.83 4.21
CA ARG A 82 -3.74 -2.38 4.42
C ARG A 82 -2.42 -1.79 3.98
N PHE A 83 -2.51 -0.91 3.00
CA PHE A 83 -1.36 -0.14 2.55
C PHE A 83 -1.38 1.25 3.16
N ILE A 84 -0.28 1.62 3.82
CA ILE A 84 -0.12 2.93 4.48
C ILE A 84 1.06 3.66 3.87
N LEU A 85 0.79 4.81 3.25
CA LEU A 85 1.83 5.70 2.77
C LEU A 85 2.27 6.61 3.91
N SER A 86 3.30 6.19 4.68
CA SER A 86 3.84 7.00 5.78
C SER A 86 4.51 8.27 5.26
N ALA A 87 5.17 8.22 4.12
CA ALA A 87 5.70 9.38 3.42
C ALA A 87 4.58 10.10 2.64
N GLY A 88 3.59 10.64 3.37
CA GLY A 88 2.35 11.19 2.81
C GLY A 88 2.54 12.35 1.84
N HIS A 89 3.68 13.04 1.87
CA HIS A 89 4.03 14.06 0.88
C HIS A 89 4.12 13.51 -0.55
N GLY A 90 4.44 12.21 -0.70
CA GLY A 90 4.44 11.52 -1.98
C GLY A 90 3.05 11.02 -2.43
N SER A 91 1.99 11.73 -2.10
CA SER A 91 0.58 11.32 -2.26
C SER A 91 0.21 10.92 -3.69
N MET A 92 0.83 11.50 -4.71
CA MET A 92 0.61 11.07 -6.10
C MET A 92 1.03 9.62 -6.35
N PHE A 93 1.90 9.03 -5.52
CA PHE A 93 2.16 7.59 -5.56
C PHE A 93 0.87 6.81 -5.30
N ILE A 94 0.22 7.04 -4.16
CA ILE A 94 -0.98 6.26 -3.81
C ILE A 94 -2.15 6.55 -4.75
N TYR A 95 -2.37 7.81 -5.16
CA TYR A 95 -3.48 8.15 -6.06
C TYR A 95 -3.33 7.51 -7.45
N SER A 96 -2.12 7.50 -8.01
CA SER A 96 -1.85 6.84 -9.28
C SER A 96 -2.12 5.33 -9.20
N TRP A 97 -1.71 4.67 -8.10
CA TRP A 97 -1.92 3.25 -7.93
C TRP A 97 -3.39 2.90 -7.63
N LEU A 98 -4.11 3.70 -6.85
CA LEU A 98 -5.53 3.51 -6.64
C LEU A 98 -6.31 3.63 -7.96
N HIS A 99 -5.98 4.62 -8.80
CA HIS A 99 -6.55 4.76 -10.13
C HIS A 99 -6.27 3.52 -11.01
N LEU A 100 -5.00 3.14 -11.14
CA LEU A 100 -4.59 2.00 -11.99
C LEU A 100 -5.12 0.65 -11.52
N SER A 101 -5.38 0.52 -10.22
CA SER A 101 -5.92 -0.71 -9.61
C SER A 101 -7.45 -0.79 -9.65
N GLY A 102 -8.13 0.22 -10.19
CA GLY A 102 -9.59 0.19 -10.39
C GLY A 102 -10.42 0.64 -9.19
N TYR A 103 -9.82 1.30 -8.20
CA TYR A 103 -10.60 2.00 -7.19
C TYR A 103 -11.40 3.16 -7.80
N ALA A 104 -12.41 3.64 -7.10
CA ALA A 104 -13.24 4.78 -7.53
C ALA A 104 -12.47 6.11 -7.48
N VAL A 105 -11.32 6.15 -8.16
CA VAL A 105 -10.45 7.31 -8.38
C VAL A 105 -10.27 7.48 -9.88
N SER A 106 -11.02 8.37 -10.49
CA SER A 106 -11.00 8.58 -11.93
C SER A 106 -9.77 9.37 -12.38
N ILE A 107 -9.50 9.36 -13.68
CA ILE A 107 -8.45 10.22 -14.26
C ILE A 107 -8.74 11.71 -14.05
N ASP A 108 -10.02 12.08 -14.01
CA ASP A 108 -10.43 13.45 -13.70
C ASP A 108 -10.10 13.82 -12.24
N ASP A 109 -10.29 12.90 -11.31
CA ASP A 109 -9.89 13.08 -9.91
C ASP A 109 -8.36 13.22 -9.77
N VAL A 110 -7.60 12.38 -10.44
CA VAL A 110 -6.12 12.50 -10.50
C VAL A 110 -5.71 13.86 -11.06
N SER A 111 -6.39 14.34 -12.10
CA SER A 111 -6.11 15.63 -12.72
C SER A 111 -6.45 16.85 -11.86
N LYS A 112 -7.25 16.64 -10.80
CA LYS A 112 -7.62 17.64 -9.79
C LYS A 112 -6.77 17.58 -8.51
N PHE A 113 -5.59 16.97 -8.61
CA PHE A 113 -4.65 16.92 -7.49
C PHE A 113 -4.45 18.29 -6.86
N ARG A 114 -4.59 18.38 -5.53
CA ARG A 114 -4.50 19.61 -4.73
C ARG A 114 -5.53 20.71 -5.05
N VAL A 115 -6.56 20.39 -5.81
CA VAL A 115 -7.68 21.30 -5.99
C VAL A 115 -8.59 21.22 -4.75
N LEU A 116 -9.08 22.35 -4.28
CA LEU A 116 -9.97 22.39 -3.12
C LEU A 116 -11.22 21.53 -3.36
N HIS A 117 -11.58 20.71 -2.38
CA HIS A 117 -12.67 19.72 -2.43
C HIS A 117 -12.48 18.56 -3.43
N SER A 118 -11.28 18.37 -3.99
CA SER A 118 -11.00 17.14 -4.73
C SER A 118 -10.74 15.97 -3.78
N ILE A 119 -11.00 14.76 -4.26
CA ILE A 119 -10.68 13.54 -3.52
C ILE A 119 -9.19 13.16 -3.58
N THR A 120 -8.35 14.00 -4.18
CA THR A 120 -6.89 13.84 -4.27
C THR A 120 -6.17 15.02 -3.62
N PRO A 121 -6.32 15.20 -2.29
CA PRO A 121 -5.66 16.28 -1.56
C PRO A 121 -4.14 16.16 -1.60
N GLY A 122 -3.42 17.19 -1.15
CA GLY A 122 -1.95 17.25 -1.16
C GLY A 122 -1.26 16.16 -0.35
N HIS A 123 -1.93 15.64 0.67
CA HIS A 123 -1.53 14.48 1.48
C HIS A 123 -2.73 13.53 1.58
N PRO A 124 -2.51 12.19 1.74
CA PRO A 124 -3.62 11.26 1.86
C PRO A 124 -4.49 11.57 3.08
N GLU A 125 -5.79 11.61 2.89
CA GLU A 125 -6.77 11.82 3.95
C GLU A 125 -7.73 10.64 4.02
N PHE A 126 -7.87 10.07 5.22
CA PHE A 126 -8.79 8.98 5.48
C PHE A 126 -10.23 9.46 5.30
N HIS A 127 -11.04 8.69 4.63
CA HIS A 127 -12.41 8.97 4.18
C HIS A 127 -12.56 9.85 2.93
N GLU A 128 -11.55 10.62 2.51
CA GLU A 128 -11.65 11.43 1.30
C GLU A 128 -11.43 10.59 0.04
N THR A 129 -10.35 9.81 0.00
CA THR A 129 -10.01 8.99 -1.16
C THR A 129 -10.35 7.52 -0.90
N PRO A 130 -11.16 6.85 -1.75
CA PRO A 130 -11.39 5.41 -1.66
C PRO A 130 -10.08 4.63 -1.70
N GLY A 131 -9.85 3.75 -0.70
CA GLY A 131 -8.62 2.95 -0.60
C GLY A 131 -7.49 3.58 0.22
N VAL A 132 -7.63 4.82 0.69
CA VAL A 132 -6.71 5.42 1.68
C VAL A 132 -7.07 4.92 3.07
N GLU A 133 -6.11 4.29 3.75
CA GLU A 133 -6.30 3.63 5.05
C GLU A 133 -6.09 4.56 6.26
N CYS A 134 -5.29 5.61 6.12
CA CYS A 134 -5.10 6.60 7.18
C CYS A 134 -4.61 7.94 6.62
N THR A 135 -4.90 9.01 7.35
CA THR A 135 -4.37 10.34 7.07
C THR A 135 -2.89 10.37 7.42
N THR A 136 -2.05 10.79 6.47
CA THR A 136 -0.62 10.97 6.66
C THR A 136 -0.15 12.32 6.12
N GLY A 137 1.08 12.70 6.42
CA GLY A 137 1.69 13.98 6.07
C GLY A 137 2.82 14.28 7.04
N PRO A 138 2.53 14.37 8.36
CA PRO A 138 3.58 14.43 9.37
C PRO A 138 4.42 13.15 9.33
N LEU A 139 5.73 13.29 9.15
CA LEU A 139 6.64 12.16 8.98
C LEU A 139 6.61 11.21 10.19
N GLY A 140 6.73 9.91 9.93
CA GLY A 140 6.79 8.87 10.96
C GLY A 140 5.46 8.40 11.51
N GLN A 141 4.39 9.21 11.44
CA GLN A 141 3.09 8.84 12.02
C GLN A 141 2.43 7.67 11.30
N GLY A 142 2.60 7.57 9.98
CA GLY A 142 2.10 6.43 9.22
C GLY A 142 2.70 5.09 9.67
N VAL A 143 3.96 5.06 10.09
CA VAL A 143 4.58 3.87 10.69
C VAL A 143 3.86 3.49 11.99
N GLY A 144 3.60 4.47 12.86
CA GLY A 144 2.85 4.25 14.10
C GLY A 144 1.44 3.71 13.83
N ASN A 145 0.73 4.31 12.86
CA ASN A 145 -0.60 3.82 12.45
C ASN A 145 -0.55 2.38 11.92
N ALA A 146 0.46 2.05 11.09
CA ALA A 146 0.65 0.69 10.58
C ALA A 146 0.82 -0.32 11.71
N VAL A 147 1.62 0.00 12.71
CA VAL A 147 1.81 -0.84 13.89
C VAL A 147 0.50 -1.01 14.67
N GLY A 148 -0.29 0.07 14.82
CA GLY A 148 -1.61 0.02 15.44
C GLY A 148 -2.59 -0.90 14.69
N TYR A 149 -2.61 -0.84 13.37
CA TYR A 149 -3.41 -1.75 12.52
C TYR A 149 -2.95 -3.21 12.66
N ALA A 150 -1.64 -3.46 12.62
CA ALA A 150 -1.10 -4.80 12.77
C ALA A 150 -1.43 -5.41 14.16
N LEU A 151 -1.28 -4.61 15.22
CA LEU A 151 -1.66 -5.02 16.57
C LEU A 151 -3.16 -5.34 16.66
N SER A 152 -4.01 -4.47 16.14
CA SER A 152 -5.47 -4.66 16.11
C SER A 152 -5.86 -5.92 15.34
N GLY A 153 -5.22 -6.16 14.20
CA GLY A 153 -5.40 -7.39 13.40
C GLY A 153 -5.00 -8.63 14.17
N LYS A 154 -3.84 -8.61 14.83
CA LYS A 154 -3.37 -9.74 15.67
C LYS A 154 -4.31 -10.02 16.84
N MET A 155 -4.80 -9.00 17.51
CA MET A 155 -5.79 -9.14 18.60
C MET A 155 -7.12 -9.69 18.08
N ALA A 156 -7.60 -9.20 16.94
CA ALA A 156 -8.82 -9.68 16.31
C ALA A 156 -8.67 -11.14 15.84
N ALA A 157 -7.54 -11.50 15.24
CA ALA A 157 -7.22 -12.86 14.83
C ALA A 157 -7.23 -13.83 16.04
N ALA A 158 -6.62 -13.43 17.15
CA ALA A 158 -6.60 -14.23 18.38
C ALA A 158 -8.01 -14.46 18.96
N LYS A 159 -8.93 -13.53 18.72
CA LYS A 159 -10.30 -13.61 19.23
C LYS A 159 -11.26 -14.36 18.31
N TYR A 160 -11.11 -14.19 16.98
CA TYR A 160 -12.12 -14.62 16.02
C TYR A 160 -11.69 -15.75 15.10
N ASN A 161 -10.39 -15.97 14.92
CA ASN A 161 -9.89 -17.09 14.11
C ASN A 161 -10.07 -18.40 14.88
N THR A 162 -10.35 -19.47 14.13
CA THR A 162 -10.39 -20.84 14.64
C THR A 162 -9.42 -21.70 13.84
N ASP A 163 -9.23 -22.94 14.26
CA ASP A 163 -8.39 -23.89 13.51
C ASP A 163 -8.95 -24.15 12.09
N ALA A 164 -10.28 -24.11 11.96
CA ALA A 164 -10.97 -24.33 10.69
C ALA A 164 -11.11 -23.08 9.82
N HIS A 165 -11.10 -21.86 10.40
CA HIS A 165 -11.39 -20.62 9.69
C HIS A 165 -10.44 -19.49 10.07
N LYS A 166 -9.75 -18.93 9.08
CA LYS A 166 -8.94 -17.73 9.21
C LYS A 166 -9.77 -16.53 8.72
N ILE A 167 -10.43 -15.85 9.65
CA ILE A 167 -11.29 -14.69 9.34
C ILE A 167 -10.44 -13.42 9.20
N ILE A 168 -9.37 -13.31 9.99
CA ILE A 168 -8.44 -12.19 10.01
C ILE A 168 -7.02 -12.75 9.79
N ASP A 169 -6.45 -12.50 8.63
CA ASP A 169 -5.06 -12.86 8.29
C ASP A 169 -4.42 -11.85 7.33
N SER A 170 -5.00 -10.65 7.25
CA SER A 170 -4.52 -9.56 6.41
C SER A 170 -3.17 -9.03 6.87
N HIS A 171 -2.38 -8.55 5.92
CA HIS A 171 -1.10 -7.88 6.16
C HIS A 171 -1.27 -6.36 6.24
N VAL A 172 -0.34 -5.72 6.94
CA VAL A 172 -0.21 -4.26 6.97
C VAL A 172 1.16 -3.89 6.40
N ILE A 173 1.16 -3.09 5.36
CA ILE A 173 2.37 -2.67 4.64
C ILE A 173 2.48 -1.16 4.72
N ALA A 174 3.59 -0.66 5.25
CA ALA A 174 3.89 0.77 5.29
C ALA A 174 5.03 1.11 4.34
N LEU A 175 4.82 2.11 3.48
CA LEU A 175 5.89 2.72 2.69
C LEU A 175 6.36 3.99 3.40
N ALA A 176 7.59 3.95 3.90
CA ALA A 176 8.21 5.03 4.66
C ALA A 176 9.46 5.53 3.95
N GLY A 177 9.69 6.83 3.98
CA GLY A 177 10.96 7.43 3.59
C GLY A 177 11.96 7.41 4.76
N ASP A 178 13.20 7.74 4.47
CA ASP A 178 14.27 7.89 5.49
C ASP A 178 13.89 8.94 6.56
N GLY A 179 13.28 10.07 6.15
CA GLY A 179 12.77 11.07 7.08
C GLY A 179 11.71 10.53 8.04
N CYS A 180 10.83 9.62 7.59
CA CYS A 180 9.87 8.95 8.48
C CYS A 180 10.59 8.13 9.56
N LEU A 181 11.66 7.43 9.18
CA LEU A 181 12.41 6.55 10.09
C LEU A 181 13.33 7.33 11.04
N GLN A 182 13.58 8.61 10.80
CA GLN A 182 14.32 9.49 11.70
C GLN A 182 13.44 10.02 12.85
N GLU A 183 12.13 10.00 12.71
CA GLU A 183 11.20 10.41 13.75
C GLU A 183 11.18 9.44 14.93
N GLY A 184 11.16 9.98 16.16
CA GLY A 184 11.15 9.18 17.39
C GLY A 184 9.94 8.23 17.44
N VAL A 185 8.74 8.71 17.08
CA VAL A 185 7.52 7.90 17.07
C VAL A 185 7.64 6.67 16.16
N ALA A 186 8.28 6.79 14.99
CA ALA A 186 8.46 5.67 14.07
C ALA A 186 9.40 4.61 14.66
N ARG A 187 10.50 5.04 15.30
CA ARG A 187 11.46 4.12 15.93
C ARG A 187 10.86 3.37 17.11
N GLU A 188 10.13 4.08 17.96
CA GLU A 188 9.46 3.48 19.11
C GLU A 188 8.38 2.50 18.68
N ALA A 189 7.56 2.88 17.68
CA ALA A 189 6.55 2.01 17.10
C ALA A 189 7.16 0.75 16.47
N ALA A 190 8.25 0.90 15.68
CA ALA A 190 8.96 -0.23 15.08
C ALA A 190 9.57 -1.17 16.15
N SER A 191 10.14 -0.61 17.21
CA SER A 191 10.67 -1.38 18.35
C SER A 191 9.54 -2.17 19.04
N PHE A 192 8.41 -1.53 19.27
CA PHE A 192 7.22 -2.19 19.84
C PHE A 192 6.72 -3.33 18.93
N ALA A 193 6.65 -3.09 17.61
CA ALA A 193 6.23 -4.10 16.64
C ALA A 193 7.16 -5.31 16.65
N ALA A 194 8.47 -5.07 16.64
CA ALA A 194 9.48 -6.14 16.68
C ALA A 194 9.36 -6.98 17.97
N HIS A 195 9.19 -6.32 19.13
CA HIS A 195 9.04 -7.00 20.41
C HIS A 195 7.78 -7.88 20.47
N ASN A 196 6.71 -7.45 19.82
CA ASN A 196 5.43 -8.15 19.81
C ASN A 196 5.23 -9.09 18.60
N GLY A 197 6.21 -9.21 17.72
CA GLY A 197 6.13 -10.06 16.53
C GLY A 197 4.96 -9.67 15.62
N LEU A 198 4.83 -8.37 15.36
CA LEU A 198 3.83 -7.82 14.44
C LEU A 198 4.39 -7.78 13.03
#